data_680b3178d41b1ec8107b416af4279b36
#
_entry.id   680b3178d41b1ec8107b416af4279b36
#
_cell.length_a   1.000
_cell.length_b   1.000
_cell.length_c   1.000
_cell.angle_alpha   90.00
_cell.angle_beta   90.00
_cell.angle_gamma   90.00
#
_symmetry.space_group_name_H-M   'P 1'
#
loop_
_entity.id
_entity.type
_entity.pdbx_description
1 polymer ?
#
loop_
_entity_poly.entity_id
_entity_poly.type
_entity_poly.pdbx_seq_one_letter_code
_entity_poly.pdbx_strand_id
1 'polypeptide(L)'
;MRYGLLIAGLMTLAAPAHAEIRLTYVTMVLQAFAAKVECPGTDVAYQDLVQKAQEMQMPEGTTEQVRKAIAYMHTGGKMGELQAADLMSEVALATKTTEMDQKRIGMSAWCETEKSKLAGFIRLKN
;
A
#
# COMPACT_ATOMS: atom_id res chain seq x y z
N MET A 1 24.29 -8.91 32.83
CA MET A 1 24.68 -7.84 31.90
C MET A 1 24.47 -8.19 30.44
N ARG A 2 24.87 -9.38 30.00
CA ARG A 2 24.67 -9.81 28.60
C ARG A 2 23.22 -9.96 28.21
N TYR A 3 22.36 -10.33 29.14
CA TYR A 3 20.94 -10.58 28.87
C TYR A 3 20.15 -9.29 28.63
N GLY A 4 20.52 -8.20 29.28
CA GLY A 4 19.85 -6.91 29.08
C GLY A 4 20.06 -6.33 27.69
N LEU A 5 21.25 -6.53 27.13
CA LEU A 5 21.59 -6.07 25.79
C LEU A 5 20.81 -6.84 24.71
N LEU A 6 20.60 -8.14 24.92
CA LEU A 6 19.84 -8.98 23.98
C LEU A 6 18.36 -8.57 23.95
N ILE A 7 17.77 -8.27 25.10
CA ILE A 7 16.39 -7.82 25.19
C ILE A 7 16.20 -6.49 24.48
N ALA A 8 17.11 -5.53 24.70
CA ALA A 8 17.07 -4.23 24.04
C ALA A 8 17.19 -4.37 22.52
N GLY A 9 18.05 -5.28 22.04
CA GLY A 9 18.19 -5.56 20.62
C GLY A 9 16.92 -6.10 19.99
N LEU A 10 16.22 -6.98 20.67
CA LEU A 10 14.96 -7.56 20.18
C LEU A 10 13.86 -6.50 20.09
N MET A 11 13.77 -5.61 21.07
CA MET A 11 12.77 -4.53 21.05
C MET A 11 13.04 -3.53 19.92
N THR A 12 14.30 -3.25 19.64
CA THR A 12 14.70 -2.35 18.56
C THR A 12 14.34 -2.94 17.18
N LEU A 13 14.45 -4.25 17.01
CA LEU A 13 14.12 -4.92 15.75
C LEU A 13 12.61 -5.04 15.51
N ALA A 14 11.80 -5.13 16.57
CA ALA A 14 10.36 -5.31 16.44
C ALA A 14 9.67 -4.10 15.78
N ALA A 15 10.05 -2.85 16.13
CA ALA A 15 9.45 -1.64 15.59
C ALA A 15 9.69 -1.46 14.08
N PRO A 16 10.92 -1.64 13.54
CA PRO A 16 11.15 -1.58 12.09
C PRO A 16 10.37 -2.63 11.31
N ALA A 17 10.27 -3.86 11.82
CA ALA A 17 9.52 -4.92 11.16
C ALA A 17 8.03 -4.57 11.02
N HIS A 18 7.45 -3.94 12.05
CA HIS A 18 6.04 -3.54 12.03
C HIS A 18 5.80 -2.42 11.01
N ALA A 19 6.70 -1.44 10.93
CA ALA A 19 6.62 -0.36 9.95
C ALA A 19 6.77 -0.90 8.52
N GLU A 20 7.65 -1.87 8.30
CA GLU A 20 7.83 -2.50 7.00
C GLU A 20 6.58 -3.24 6.53
N ILE A 21 5.91 -3.94 7.44
CA ILE A 21 4.66 -4.67 7.13
C ILE A 21 3.58 -3.67 6.70
N ARG A 22 3.45 -2.56 7.41
CA ARG A 22 2.48 -1.52 7.07
C ARG A 22 2.78 -0.89 5.71
N LEU A 23 4.05 -0.57 5.45
CA LEU A 23 4.45 0.00 4.16
C LEU A 23 4.18 -0.99 3.02
N THR A 24 4.43 -2.27 3.25
CA THR A 24 4.13 -3.31 2.26
C THR A 24 2.64 -3.33 1.93
N TYR A 25 1.78 -3.26 2.93
CA TYR A 25 0.34 -3.23 2.73
C TYR A 25 -0.10 -1.95 2.01
N VAL A 26 0.39 -0.79 2.44
CA VAL A 26 0.08 0.50 1.79
C VAL A 26 0.48 0.48 0.32
N THR A 27 1.66 -0.06 0.01
CA THR A 27 2.15 -0.17 -1.35
C THR A 27 1.22 -1.05 -2.20
N MET A 28 0.80 -2.17 -1.66
CA MET A 28 -0.13 -3.09 -2.33
C MET A 28 -1.46 -2.40 -2.66
N VAL A 29 -2.04 -1.67 -1.71
CA VAL A 29 -3.29 -0.94 -1.92
C VAL A 29 -3.10 0.14 -2.97
N LEU A 30 -2.02 0.91 -2.88
CA LEU A 30 -1.73 1.96 -3.86
C LEU A 30 -1.60 1.37 -5.27
N GLN A 31 -0.87 0.28 -5.42
CA GLN A 31 -0.68 -0.36 -6.72
C GLN A 31 -1.99 -0.89 -7.29
N ALA A 32 -2.87 -1.44 -6.46
CA ALA A 32 -4.20 -1.89 -6.91
C ALA A 32 -5.04 -0.72 -7.43
N PHE A 33 -5.05 0.41 -6.74
CA PHE A 33 -5.76 1.59 -7.18
C PHE A 33 -5.11 2.24 -8.42
N ALA A 34 -3.78 2.23 -8.48
CA ALA A 34 -3.07 2.72 -9.67
C ALA A 34 -3.41 1.87 -10.89
N ALA A 35 -3.48 0.56 -10.74
CA ALA A 35 -3.86 -0.34 -11.83
C ALA A 35 -5.29 -0.05 -12.30
N LYS A 36 -6.20 0.22 -11.37
CA LYS A 36 -7.58 0.58 -11.73
C LYS A 36 -7.61 1.81 -12.65
N VAL A 37 -6.79 2.81 -12.33
CA VAL A 37 -6.76 4.06 -13.10
C VAL A 37 -6.00 3.91 -14.41
N GLU A 38 -4.88 3.19 -14.40
CA GLU A 38 -3.91 3.19 -15.49
C GLU A 38 -3.98 1.97 -16.41
N CYS A 39 -4.56 0.87 -15.94
CA CYS A 39 -4.61 -0.38 -16.70
C CYS A 39 -6.03 -0.63 -17.20
N PRO A 40 -6.25 -0.65 -18.52
CA PRO A 40 -7.59 -0.86 -19.06
C PRO A 40 -8.20 -2.18 -18.61
N GLY A 41 -9.49 -2.14 -18.32
CA GLY A 41 -10.25 -3.33 -17.95
C GLY A 41 -10.01 -3.86 -16.55
N THR A 42 -9.40 -3.08 -15.67
CA THR A 42 -9.15 -3.52 -14.29
C THR A 42 -9.99 -2.73 -13.29
N ASP A 43 -10.25 -3.36 -12.15
CA ASP A 43 -10.91 -2.73 -11.01
C ASP A 43 -10.30 -3.29 -9.73
N VAL A 44 -10.51 -2.61 -8.61
CA VAL A 44 -9.99 -3.02 -7.31
C VAL A 44 -10.94 -4.02 -6.66
N ALA A 45 -10.40 -5.13 -6.19
CA ALA A 45 -11.14 -6.07 -5.34
C ALA A 45 -11.04 -5.59 -3.88
N TYR A 46 -11.85 -4.61 -3.53
CA TYR A 46 -11.73 -3.89 -2.27
C TYR A 46 -11.86 -4.80 -1.05
N GLN A 47 -12.84 -5.72 -1.07
CA GLN A 47 -13.05 -6.62 0.06
C GLN A 47 -11.88 -7.58 0.28
N ASP A 48 -11.21 -7.97 -0.79
CA ASP A 48 -10.00 -8.80 -0.69
C ASP A 48 -8.85 -8.02 -0.07
N LEU A 49 -8.76 -6.71 -0.33
CA LEU A 49 -7.78 -5.85 0.34
C LEU A 49 -8.09 -5.73 1.82
N VAL A 50 -9.36 -5.58 2.19
CA VAL A 50 -9.77 -5.52 3.60
C VAL A 50 -9.41 -6.83 4.32
N GLN A 51 -9.68 -7.96 3.67
CA GLN A 51 -9.32 -9.27 4.23
C GLN A 51 -7.81 -9.41 4.40
N LYS A 52 -7.04 -8.94 3.42
CA LYS A 52 -5.58 -8.97 3.50
C LYS A 52 -5.06 -8.13 4.66
N ALA A 53 -5.68 -6.99 4.91
CA ALA A 53 -5.33 -6.16 6.07
C ALA A 53 -5.52 -6.93 7.38
N GLN A 54 -6.62 -7.69 7.48
CA GLN A 54 -6.88 -8.52 8.64
C GLN A 54 -5.83 -9.62 8.80
N GLU A 55 -5.48 -10.28 7.70
CA GLU A 55 -4.44 -11.32 7.70
C GLU A 55 -3.08 -10.77 8.13
N MET A 56 -2.77 -9.54 7.76
CA MET A 56 -1.52 -8.87 8.11
C MET A 56 -1.60 -8.18 9.47
N GLN A 57 -2.71 -8.36 10.19
CA GLN A 57 -2.93 -7.80 11.52
C GLN A 57 -2.89 -6.27 11.54
N MET A 58 -3.35 -5.63 10.47
CA MET A 58 -3.51 -4.19 10.43
C MET A 58 -4.70 -3.77 11.29
N PRO A 59 -4.67 -2.59 11.92
CA PRO A 59 -5.82 -2.06 12.65
C PRO A 59 -7.06 -2.01 11.77
N GLU A 60 -8.23 -2.17 12.38
CA GLU A 60 -9.49 -2.06 11.68
C GLU A 60 -9.60 -0.70 11.02
N GLY A 61 -10.08 -0.67 9.78
CA GLY A 61 -10.24 0.57 9.04
C GLY A 61 -9.00 1.02 8.27
N THR A 62 -7.89 0.28 8.34
CA THR A 62 -6.65 0.66 7.66
C THR A 62 -6.85 0.80 6.15
N THR A 63 -7.56 -0.12 5.52
CA THR A 63 -7.81 -0.08 4.08
C THR A 63 -8.50 1.22 3.68
N GLU A 64 -9.52 1.62 4.41
CA GLU A 64 -10.26 2.86 4.16
C GLU A 64 -9.38 4.09 4.40
N GLN A 65 -8.53 4.06 5.41
CA GLN A 65 -7.59 5.15 5.67
C GLN A 65 -6.60 5.30 4.53
N VAL A 66 -6.08 4.20 4.02
CA VAL A 66 -5.16 4.23 2.86
C VAL A 66 -5.88 4.77 1.64
N ARG A 67 -7.10 4.31 1.38
CA ARG A 67 -7.89 4.80 0.25
C ARG A 67 -8.10 6.32 0.34
N LYS A 68 -8.44 6.82 1.51
CA LYS A 68 -8.61 8.26 1.74
C LYS A 68 -7.31 9.03 1.53
N ALA A 69 -6.19 8.46 1.98
CA ALA A 69 -4.88 9.08 1.79
C ALA A 69 -4.52 9.20 0.31
N ILE A 70 -4.79 8.15 -0.46
CA ILE A 70 -4.55 8.15 -1.91
C ILE A 70 -5.43 9.22 -2.58
N ALA A 71 -6.71 9.27 -2.25
CA ALA A 71 -7.64 10.26 -2.79
C ALA A 71 -7.21 11.69 -2.44
N TYR A 72 -6.79 11.89 -1.20
CA TYR A 72 -6.31 13.21 -0.74
C TYR A 72 -5.11 13.67 -1.58
N MET A 73 -4.15 12.80 -1.84
CA MET A 73 -2.98 13.14 -2.65
C MET A 73 -3.34 13.47 -4.08
N HIS A 74 -4.25 12.71 -4.68
CA HIS A 74 -4.66 12.91 -6.06
C HIS A 74 -5.49 14.17 -6.26
N THR A 75 -6.21 14.63 -5.25
CA THR A 75 -7.06 15.81 -5.34
C THR A 75 -6.40 17.08 -4.80
N GLY A 76 -5.11 17.02 -4.44
CA GLY A 76 -4.40 18.15 -3.87
C GLY A 76 -4.92 18.58 -2.50
N GLY A 77 -5.47 17.64 -1.74
CA GLY A 77 -5.95 17.90 -0.39
C GLY A 77 -7.39 18.35 -0.28
N LYS A 78 -8.20 18.12 -1.34
CA LYS A 78 -9.59 18.60 -1.35
C LYS A 78 -10.61 17.59 -0.87
N MET A 79 -10.25 16.33 -0.75
CA MET A 79 -11.15 15.27 -0.34
C MET A 79 -10.86 14.79 1.08
N GLY A 80 -11.61 15.34 2.03
CA GLY A 80 -11.58 14.88 3.40
C GLY A 80 -10.37 15.35 4.19
N GLU A 81 -10.43 15.14 5.49
CA GLU A 81 -9.32 15.42 6.39
C GLU A 81 -8.56 14.15 6.68
N LEU A 82 -7.25 14.23 6.57
CA LEU A 82 -6.36 13.14 6.93
C LEU A 82 -5.69 13.45 8.24
N GLN A 83 -5.86 12.54 9.18
CA GLN A 83 -5.33 12.71 10.52
C GLN A 83 -4.04 11.95 10.75
N ALA A 84 -3.59 11.14 9.78
CA ALA A 84 -2.41 10.29 9.94
C ALA A 84 -1.28 10.75 9.02
N ALA A 85 -0.42 11.61 9.54
CA ALA A 85 0.75 12.10 8.80
C ALA A 85 1.68 10.96 8.36
N ASP A 86 1.84 9.94 9.20
CA ASP A 86 2.67 8.77 8.89
C ASP A 86 2.15 8.04 7.66
N LEU A 87 0.84 7.89 7.56
CA LEU A 87 0.21 7.23 6.44
C LEU A 87 0.41 8.00 5.14
N MET A 88 0.36 9.32 5.21
CA MET A 88 0.65 10.19 4.06
C MET A 88 2.05 9.99 3.53
N SER A 89 3.03 9.90 4.44
CA SER A 89 4.44 9.65 4.07
C SER A 89 4.59 8.29 3.39
N GLU A 90 3.93 7.28 3.89
CA GLU A 90 3.99 5.95 3.31
C GLU A 90 3.31 5.90 1.94
N VAL A 91 2.17 6.55 1.78
CA VAL A 91 1.48 6.65 0.48
C VAL A 91 2.34 7.42 -0.52
N ALA A 92 2.99 8.50 -0.09
CA ALA A 92 3.89 9.26 -0.95
C ALA A 92 5.07 8.41 -1.42
N LEU A 93 5.68 7.65 -0.53
CA LEU A 93 6.78 6.77 -0.87
C LEU A 93 6.33 5.66 -1.82
N ALA A 94 5.20 5.04 -1.56
CA ALA A 94 4.63 4.00 -2.41
C ALA A 94 4.30 4.54 -3.81
N THR A 95 3.77 5.76 -3.90
CA THR A 95 3.47 6.44 -5.16
C THR A 95 4.73 6.65 -5.97
N LYS A 96 5.77 7.19 -5.33
CA LYS A 96 7.05 7.45 -6.00
C LYS A 96 7.69 6.16 -6.52
N THR A 97 7.71 5.12 -5.70
CA THR A 97 8.27 3.83 -6.09
C THR A 97 7.51 3.23 -7.28
N THR A 98 6.18 3.32 -7.25
CA THR A 98 5.34 2.82 -8.34
C THR A 98 5.59 3.60 -9.63
N GLU A 99 5.65 4.92 -9.57
CA GLU A 99 5.93 5.75 -10.74
C GLU A 99 7.31 5.46 -11.32
N MET A 100 8.31 5.23 -10.48
CA MET A 100 9.64 4.85 -10.94
C MET A 100 9.63 3.52 -11.67
N ASP A 101 8.89 2.54 -11.17
CA ASP A 101 8.75 1.24 -11.83
C ASP A 101 8.04 1.38 -13.17
N GLN A 102 6.97 2.17 -13.23
CA GLN A 102 6.23 2.43 -14.46
C GLN A 102 7.11 3.05 -15.52
N LYS A 103 7.97 4.00 -15.15
CA LYS A 103 8.92 4.62 -16.07
C LYS A 103 10.01 3.66 -16.51
N ARG A 104 10.47 2.81 -15.59
CA ARG A 104 11.58 1.89 -15.87
C ARG A 104 11.19 0.80 -16.87
N ILE A 105 10.02 0.20 -16.71
CA ILE A 105 9.60 -0.94 -17.54
C ILE A 105 8.53 -0.58 -18.58
N GLY A 106 7.93 0.61 -18.46
CA GLY A 106 6.83 1.03 -19.33
C GLY A 106 5.46 0.65 -18.78
N MET A 107 4.44 1.44 -19.10
CA MET A 107 3.10 1.27 -18.55
C MET A 107 2.47 -0.08 -18.92
N SER A 108 2.62 -0.51 -20.17
CA SER A 108 2.04 -1.76 -20.63
C SER A 108 2.61 -2.97 -19.88
N ALA A 109 3.95 -3.02 -19.76
CA ALA A 109 4.62 -4.09 -19.03
C ALA A 109 4.29 -4.03 -17.54
N TRP A 110 4.18 -2.82 -16.98
CA TRP A 110 3.80 -2.64 -15.59
C TRP A 110 2.40 -3.20 -15.33
N CYS A 111 1.45 -2.91 -16.22
CA CYS A 111 0.08 -3.41 -16.08
C CYS A 111 0.04 -4.95 -16.12
N GLU A 112 0.79 -5.58 -17.00
CA GLU A 112 0.87 -7.04 -17.06
C GLU A 112 1.49 -7.63 -15.80
N THR A 113 2.54 -7.00 -15.29
CA THR A 113 3.20 -7.41 -14.04
C THR A 113 2.23 -7.31 -12.87
N GLU A 114 1.48 -6.21 -12.77
CA GLU A 114 0.55 -5.99 -11.66
C GLU A 114 -0.65 -6.94 -11.72
N LYS A 115 -1.14 -7.28 -12.90
CA LYS A 115 -2.22 -8.26 -13.06
C LYS A 115 -1.83 -9.62 -12.48
N SER A 116 -0.58 -10.04 -12.66
CA SER A 116 -0.06 -11.27 -12.06
C SER A 116 0.19 -11.12 -10.57
N LYS A 117 0.91 -10.07 -10.18
CA LYS A 117 1.35 -9.85 -8.81
C LYS A 117 0.19 -9.61 -7.85
N LEU A 118 -0.83 -8.90 -8.31
CA LEU A 118 -2.00 -8.52 -7.51
C LEU A 118 -3.26 -9.26 -7.94
N ALA A 119 -3.12 -10.48 -8.44
CA ALA A 119 -4.24 -11.24 -9.01
C ALA A 119 -5.43 -11.41 -8.04
N GLY A 120 -5.17 -11.47 -6.73
CA GLY A 120 -6.23 -11.55 -5.72
C GLY A 120 -6.86 -10.21 -5.35
N PHE A 121 -6.27 -9.10 -5.79
CA PHE A 121 -6.68 -7.74 -5.36
C PHE A 121 -7.12 -6.87 -6.52
N ILE A 122 -6.92 -7.32 -7.75
CA ILE A 122 -7.37 -6.66 -8.95
C ILE A 122 -8.36 -7.58 -9.66
N ARG A 123 -9.50 -7.04 -10.05
CA ARG A 123 -10.49 -7.76 -10.85
C ARG A 123 -10.44 -7.28 -12.28
N LEU A 124 -10.65 -8.20 -13.22
CA LEU A 124 -10.78 -7.85 -14.63
C LEU A 124 -12.25 -7.53 -14.90
N LYS A 125 -12.49 -6.38 -15.51
CA LYS A 125 -13.81 -6.01 -15.98
C LYS A 125 -14.08 -6.64 -17.33
N ASN A 126 -15.23 -7.23 -17.48
CA ASN A 126 -15.67 -7.81 -18.75
C ASN A 126 -16.44 -6.79 -19.58
#